data_3104c0af11867add6d3761e9009bd37e
#
_entry.id   3104c0af11867add6d3761e9009bd37e
#
_cell.length_a   1.000
_cell.length_b   1.000
_cell.length_c   1.000
_cell.angle_alpha   90.00
_cell.angle_beta   90.00
_cell.angle_gamma   90.00
#
_symmetry.space_group_name_H-M   'P 1'
#
loop_
_entity.id
_entity.type
_entity.pdbx_description
1 polymer ?
#
loop_
_entity_poly.entity_id
_entity_poly.type
_entity_poly.pdbx_seq_one_letter_code
_entity_poly.pdbx_strand_id
1 'polypeptide(L)'
;GLAGLAGVNLSQSNASTSKEAIERVKSFEFFSNYFLPNIKLENLLAVKEWTPESETIIYNDGLFDVKNNNWNTKPSNQTAYRQYINIFGVNVDDETGFVTFTVDHQSPEIAKKWLDIIIYNINESMREIDKTDAQNAINFLNETSSSTSIQSIREVIGRILETKMQTLMLASTNKAYVFKVLDSPIVP
;
A
#
# COMPACT_ATOMS: atom_id res chain seq x y z
N GLY A 1 -29.08 -2.12 -20.73
CA GLY A 1 -28.47 -1.07 -20.20
C GLY A 1 -28.73 -0.71 -18.75
N LEU A 2 -28.11 -1.41 -17.76
CA LEU A 2 -28.17 -1.04 -16.32
C LEU A 2 -27.03 -0.12 -15.88
N ALA A 3 -26.12 0.27 -16.79
CA ALA A 3 -24.96 1.10 -16.47
C ALA A 3 -25.27 2.61 -16.32
N GLY A 4 -26.49 3.04 -16.59
CA GLY A 4 -26.88 4.46 -16.56
C GLY A 4 -27.59 4.92 -15.27
N LEU A 5 -27.87 4.04 -14.33
CA LEU A 5 -28.67 4.35 -13.13
C LEU A 5 -27.83 4.60 -11.87
N ALA A 6 -26.56 4.22 -11.85
CA ALA A 6 -25.66 4.57 -10.77
C ALA A 6 -24.75 5.70 -11.27
N GLY A 7 -25.05 6.94 -10.94
CA GLY A 7 -24.20 8.13 -11.20
C GLY A 7 -22.86 8.07 -10.44
N VAL A 8 -22.32 6.88 -10.23
CA VAL A 8 -21.00 6.62 -9.66
C VAL A 8 -20.06 6.43 -10.84
N ASN A 9 -19.25 7.42 -11.11
CA ASN A 9 -18.18 7.36 -12.11
C ASN A 9 -17.04 6.48 -11.55
N LEU A 10 -17.17 5.17 -11.71
CA LEU A 10 -16.22 4.16 -11.21
C LEU A 10 -14.78 4.42 -11.71
N SER A 11 -14.63 4.99 -12.90
CA SER A 11 -13.31 5.31 -13.46
C SER A 11 -12.64 6.47 -12.70
N GLN A 12 -13.40 7.45 -12.24
CA GLN A 12 -12.88 8.61 -11.51
C GLN A 12 -12.57 8.26 -10.04
N SER A 13 -13.35 7.36 -9.43
CA SER A 13 -13.06 6.85 -8.08
C SER A 13 -11.78 6.00 -8.04
N ASN A 14 -11.56 5.16 -9.04
CA ASN A 14 -10.35 4.33 -9.12
C ASN A 14 -9.07 5.17 -9.28
N ALA A 15 -9.09 6.22 -10.11
CA ALA A 15 -7.96 7.13 -10.28
C ALA A 15 -7.63 7.90 -8.99
N SER A 16 -8.65 8.32 -8.22
CA SER A 16 -8.47 8.97 -6.93
C SER A 16 -7.86 8.01 -5.89
N THR A 17 -8.37 6.78 -5.81
CA THR A 17 -7.90 5.76 -4.89
C THR A 17 -6.45 5.36 -5.20
N SER A 18 -6.09 5.24 -6.49
CA SER A 18 -4.70 4.94 -6.88
C SER A 18 -3.74 6.06 -6.49
N LYS A 19 -4.13 7.34 -6.67
CA LYS A 19 -3.32 8.48 -6.23
C LYS A 19 -3.13 8.50 -4.73
N GLU A 20 -4.19 8.28 -3.95
CA GLU A 20 -4.12 8.17 -2.50
C GLU A 20 -3.18 7.04 -2.07
N ALA A 21 -3.30 5.86 -2.68
CA ALA A 21 -2.44 4.72 -2.38
C ALA A 21 -0.96 5.02 -2.67
N ILE A 22 -0.64 5.72 -3.76
CA ILE A 22 0.72 6.15 -4.11
C ILE A 22 1.29 7.06 -3.02
N GLU A 23 0.54 8.08 -2.58
CA GLU A 23 1.01 8.98 -1.53
C GLU A 23 1.14 8.25 -0.17
N ARG A 24 0.23 7.32 0.10
CA ARG A 24 0.29 6.49 1.30
C ARG A 24 1.53 5.60 1.34
N VAL A 25 1.88 4.93 0.24
CA VAL A 25 3.13 4.14 0.15
C VAL A 25 4.36 4.97 0.49
N LYS A 26 4.40 6.23 0.08
CA LYS A 26 5.51 7.15 0.36
C LYS A 26 5.49 7.68 1.81
N SER A 27 4.44 7.46 2.58
CA SER A 27 4.33 8.02 3.93
C SER A 27 5.24 7.32 4.94
N PHE A 28 5.65 8.06 5.97
CA PHE A 28 6.39 7.50 7.11
C PHE A 28 5.57 6.44 7.87
N GLU A 29 4.25 6.62 7.93
CA GLU A 29 3.33 5.69 8.56
C GLU A 29 3.34 4.32 7.86
N PHE A 30 3.22 4.31 6.52
CA PHE A 30 3.29 3.07 5.75
C PHE A 30 4.65 2.39 5.91
N PHE A 31 5.73 3.16 5.79
CA PHE A 31 7.07 2.64 6.01
C PHE A 31 7.21 1.97 7.37
N SER A 32 6.78 2.64 8.46
CA SER A 32 6.97 2.17 9.83
C SER A 32 6.10 0.97 10.19
N ASN A 33 4.85 0.93 9.68
CA ASN A 33 3.87 -0.06 10.09
C ASN A 33 3.82 -1.28 9.16
N TYR A 34 4.17 -1.10 7.88
CA TYR A 34 3.97 -2.14 6.87
C TYR A 34 5.26 -2.59 6.15
N PHE A 35 6.24 -1.70 5.97
CA PHE A 35 7.48 -2.08 5.28
C PHE A 35 8.57 -2.50 6.27
N LEU A 36 8.93 -1.64 7.21
CA LEU A 36 10.04 -1.87 8.15
C LEU A 36 9.92 -3.18 8.96
N PRO A 37 8.74 -3.58 9.46
CA PRO A 37 8.62 -4.84 10.21
C PRO A 37 8.82 -6.10 9.36
N ASN A 38 8.75 -5.99 8.04
CA ASN A 38 8.82 -7.10 7.10
C ASN A 38 10.18 -7.25 6.41
N ILE A 39 11.14 -6.40 6.76
CA ILE A 39 12.50 -6.43 6.18
C ILE A 39 13.56 -6.56 7.27
N LYS A 40 14.77 -6.94 6.83
CA LYS A 40 15.97 -6.81 7.64
C LYS A 40 16.55 -5.42 7.43
N LEU A 41 16.68 -4.65 8.52
CA LEU A 41 17.14 -3.25 8.47
C LEU A 41 18.56 -3.14 7.92
N GLU A 42 19.41 -4.11 8.20
CA GLU A 42 20.78 -4.19 7.67
C GLU A 42 20.80 -4.29 6.14
N ASN A 43 19.81 -4.93 5.53
CA ASN A 43 19.69 -4.96 4.08
C ASN A 43 19.35 -3.58 3.49
N LEU A 44 18.68 -2.72 4.26
CA LEU A 44 18.34 -1.38 3.81
C LEU A 44 19.49 -0.38 3.97
N LEU A 45 20.28 -0.52 5.05
CA LEU A 45 21.21 0.53 5.47
C LEU A 45 22.68 0.14 5.47
N ALA A 46 23.01 -1.16 5.52
CA ALA A 46 24.38 -1.60 5.75
C ALA A 46 24.95 -2.44 4.60
N VAL A 47 24.25 -2.63 3.49
CA VAL A 47 24.80 -3.35 2.33
C VAL A 47 25.94 -2.57 1.73
N LYS A 48 27.09 -3.22 1.60
CA LYS A 48 28.28 -2.70 0.95
C LYS A 48 28.43 -3.23 -0.47
N GLU A 49 28.17 -4.53 -0.64
CA GLU A 49 28.35 -5.22 -1.90
C GLU A 49 27.44 -6.46 -1.95
N TRP A 50 27.01 -6.84 -3.13
CA TRP A 50 26.37 -8.11 -3.43
C TRP A 50 27.16 -8.87 -4.49
N THR A 51 27.40 -10.16 -4.25
CA THR A 51 28.17 -11.02 -5.13
C THR A 51 27.21 -11.95 -5.87
N PRO A 52 27.04 -11.79 -7.20
CA PRO A 52 26.10 -12.59 -8.00
C PRO A 52 26.36 -14.10 -7.96
N GLU A 53 27.65 -14.50 -8.02
CA GLU A 53 28.04 -15.91 -8.12
C GLU A 53 27.68 -16.73 -6.88
N SER A 54 27.67 -16.09 -5.71
CA SER A 54 27.36 -16.73 -4.41
C SER A 54 26.05 -16.27 -3.80
N GLU A 55 25.35 -15.32 -4.47
CA GLU A 55 24.15 -14.66 -3.95
C GLU A 55 24.33 -14.12 -2.53
N THR A 56 25.55 -13.68 -2.23
CA THR A 56 25.95 -13.27 -0.88
C THR A 56 25.99 -11.75 -0.74
N ILE A 57 25.44 -11.25 0.36
CA ILE A 57 25.51 -9.83 0.72
C ILE A 57 26.69 -9.63 1.67
N ILE A 58 27.51 -8.67 1.33
CA ILE A 58 28.59 -8.16 2.18
C ILE A 58 28.12 -6.87 2.83
N TYR A 59 28.14 -6.84 4.16
CA TYR A 59 27.75 -5.66 4.91
C TYR A 59 28.95 -4.79 5.24
N ASN A 60 28.69 -3.52 5.50
CA ASN A 60 29.69 -2.57 5.98
C ASN A 60 29.94 -2.81 7.48
N ASP A 61 31.12 -3.35 7.81
CA ASP A 61 31.53 -3.65 9.19
C ASP A 61 31.57 -2.40 10.09
N GLY A 62 31.71 -1.21 9.50
CA GLY A 62 31.61 0.07 10.22
C GLY A 62 30.19 0.39 10.71
N LEU A 63 29.15 -0.25 10.13
CA LEU A 63 27.75 -0.03 10.48
C LEU A 63 27.15 -1.22 11.21
N PHE A 64 27.40 -2.43 10.75
CA PHE A 64 26.76 -3.65 11.23
C PHE A 64 27.77 -4.79 11.41
N ASP A 65 27.84 -5.31 12.62
CA ASP A 65 28.67 -6.49 12.97
C ASP A 65 27.88 -7.79 12.65
N VAL A 66 28.24 -8.41 11.54
CA VAL A 66 27.61 -9.65 11.06
C VAL A 66 27.80 -10.80 12.05
N LYS A 67 28.94 -10.89 12.73
CA LYS A 67 29.28 -12.01 13.64
C LYS A 67 28.39 -11.99 14.87
N ASN A 68 28.13 -10.80 15.40
CA ASN A 68 27.31 -10.61 16.59
C ASN A 68 25.87 -10.21 16.26
N ASN A 69 25.53 -10.09 14.97
CA ASN A 69 24.23 -9.65 14.47
C ASN A 69 23.75 -8.35 15.15
N ASN A 70 24.64 -7.36 15.22
CA ASN A 70 24.40 -6.14 15.97
C ASN A 70 24.86 -4.88 15.22
N TRP A 71 24.16 -3.77 15.43
CA TRP A 71 24.54 -2.47 14.93
C TRP A 71 25.60 -1.83 15.80
N ASN A 72 26.66 -1.28 15.21
CA ASN A 72 27.64 -0.48 15.96
C ASN A 72 26.97 0.77 16.56
N THR A 73 26.06 1.38 15.80
CA THR A 73 25.11 2.40 16.28
C THR A 73 23.77 2.13 15.63
N LYS A 74 22.75 1.81 16.41
CA LYS A 74 21.42 1.51 15.86
C LYS A 74 20.84 2.73 15.15
N PRO A 75 20.54 2.63 13.83
CA PRO A 75 19.97 3.74 13.09
C PRO A 75 18.55 4.06 13.55
N SER A 76 18.15 5.33 13.43
CA SER A 76 16.77 5.74 13.72
C SER A 76 15.82 5.33 12.59
N ASN A 77 14.53 5.22 12.91
CA ASN A 77 13.50 4.97 11.89
C ASN A 77 13.46 6.08 10.83
N GLN A 78 13.78 7.33 11.20
CA GLN A 78 13.85 8.45 10.24
C GLN A 78 15.01 8.29 9.25
N THR A 79 16.14 7.75 9.70
CA THR A 79 17.27 7.44 8.82
C THR A 79 16.91 6.33 7.85
N ALA A 80 16.26 5.29 8.34
CA ALA A 80 15.78 4.19 7.53
C ALA A 80 14.70 4.64 6.52
N TYR A 81 13.78 5.49 6.94
CA TYR A 81 12.74 6.06 6.07
C TYR A 81 13.34 6.89 4.93
N ARG A 82 14.34 7.74 5.21
CA ARG A 82 15.03 8.50 4.14
C ARG A 82 15.62 7.57 3.09
N GLN A 83 16.24 6.47 3.52
CA GLN A 83 16.78 5.48 2.58
C GLN A 83 15.67 4.77 1.80
N TYR A 84 14.56 4.42 2.45
CA TYR A 84 13.40 3.86 1.78
C TYR A 84 12.89 4.76 0.64
N ILE A 85 12.73 6.05 0.88
CA ILE A 85 12.31 7.02 -0.15
C ILE A 85 13.34 7.15 -1.27
N ASN A 86 14.63 7.02 -0.97
CA ASN A 86 15.68 7.11 -2.00
C ASN A 86 15.68 5.90 -2.95
N ILE A 87 15.34 4.71 -2.46
CA ILE A 87 15.37 3.47 -3.26
C ILE A 87 14.03 3.13 -3.90
N PHE A 88 12.94 3.72 -3.42
CA PHE A 88 11.59 3.45 -3.90
C PHE A 88 11.15 4.48 -4.93
N GLY A 89 10.82 4.03 -6.13
CA GLY A 89 10.30 4.85 -7.20
C GLY A 89 8.86 4.50 -7.57
N VAL A 90 8.09 5.49 -7.95
CA VAL A 90 6.75 5.34 -8.54
C VAL A 90 6.65 6.23 -9.76
N ASN A 91 6.25 5.66 -10.86
CA ASN A 91 5.90 6.39 -12.09
C ASN A 91 4.48 6.07 -12.51
N VAL A 92 3.74 7.08 -12.89
CA VAL A 92 2.38 6.96 -13.44
C VAL A 92 2.43 7.38 -14.90
N ASP A 93 1.99 6.53 -15.78
CA ASP A 93 1.82 6.85 -17.19
C ASP A 93 0.50 7.62 -17.37
N ASP A 94 0.60 8.87 -17.80
CA ASP A 94 -0.55 9.78 -17.91
C ASP A 94 -1.52 9.39 -19.03
N GLU A 95 -1.06 8.62 -20.04
CA GLU A 95 -1.90 8.21 -21.16
C GLU A 95 -2.69 6.94 -20.83
N THR A 96 -2.02 5.97 -20.18
CA THR A 96 -2.60 4.66 -19.90
C THR A 96 -3.15 4.52 -18.48
N GLY A 97 -2.68 5.39 -17.56
CA GLY A 97 -2.99 5.31 -16.13
C GLY A 97 -2.26 4.16 -15.41
N PHE A 98 -1.35 3.45 -16.08
CA PHE A 98 -0.57 2.40 -15.42
C PHE A 98 0.44 2.97 -14.45
N VAL A 99 0.62 2.24 -13.34
CA VAL A 99 1.54 2.60 -12.28
C VAL A 99 2.70 1.62 -12.29
N THR A 100 3.92 2.15 -12.41
CA THR A 100 5.15 1.37 -12.31
C THR A 100 5.81 1.64 -10.97
N PHE A 101 6.02 0.58 -10.18
CA PHE A 101 6.79 0.62 -8.95
C PHE A 101 8.20 0.09 -9.19
N THR A 102 9.19 0.78 -8.64
CA THR A 102 10.60 0.36 -8.71
C THR A 102 11.22 0.36 -7.32
N VAL A 103 12.16 -0.56 -7.11
CA VAL A 103 13.02 -0.60 -5.92
C VAL A 103 14.45 -0.81 -6.37
N ASP A 104 15.33 0.10 -5.99
CA ASP A 104 16.75 0.02 -6.26
C ASP A 104 17.48 -0.67 -5.11
N HIS A 105 18.04 -1.85 -5.39
CA HIS A 105 18.86 -2.58 -4.42
C HIS A 105 19.95 -3.36 -5.15
N GLN A 106 21.12 -3.54 -4.50
CA GLN A 106 22.23 -4.29 -5.11
C GLN A 106 21.87 -5.76 -5.38
N SER A 107 21.08 -6.40 -4.49
CA SER A 107 20.53 -7.74 -4.71
C SER A 107 19.17 -7.66 -5.41
N PRO A 108 19.03 -8.23 -6.61
CA PRO A 108 17.75 -8.27 -7.34
C PRO A 108 16.66 -9.04 -6.59
N GLU A 109 17.04 -10.08 -5.85
CA GLU A 109 16.11 -10.88 -5.06
C GLU A 109 15.49 -10.07 -3.91
N ILE A 110 16.32 -9.24 -3.25
CA ILE A 110 15.83 -8.36 -2.19
C ILE A 110 14.93 -7.28 -2.79
N ALA A 111 15.32 -6.68 -3.91
CA ALA A 111 14.51 -5.69 -4.62
C ALA A 111 13.13 -6.27 -4.97
N LYS A 112 13.10 -7.46 -5.57
CA LYS A 112 11.86 -8.16 -5.87
C LYS A 112 11.01 -8.41 -4.63
N LYS A 113 11.60 -8.98 -3.58
CA LYS A 113 10.91 -9.25 -2.32
C LYS A 113 10.32 -7.99 -1.70
N TRP A 114 11.03 -6.87 -1.77
CA TRP A 114 10.53 -5.60 -1.23
C TRP A 114 9.39 -5.03 -2.05
N LEU A 115 9.44 -5.14 -3.38
CA LEU A 115 8.31 -4.79 -4.24
C LEU A 115 7.07 -5.64 -3.92
N ASP A 116 7.23 -6.95 -3.75
CA ASP A 116 6.12 -7.83 -3.37
C ASP A 116 5.52 -7.43 -2.01
N ILE A 117 6.37 -7.12 -1.02
CA ILE A 117 5.95 -6.62 0.30
C ILE A 117 5.17 -5.31 0.16
N ILE A 118 5.66 -4.36 -0.62
CA ILE A 118 5.03 -3.05 -0.80
C ILE A 118 3.66 -3.21 -1.47
N ILE A 119 3.58 -3.94 -2.58
CA ILE A 119 2.34 -4.13 -3.35
C ILE A 119 1.29 -4.87 -2.51
N TYR A 120 1.70 -5.91 -1.81
CA TYR A 120 0.80 -6.64 -0.92
C TYR A 120 0.25 -5.74 0.19
N ASN A 121 1.13 -5.07 0.92
CA ASN A 121 0.73 -4.29 2.09
C ASN A 121 -0.06 -3.02 1.73
N ILE A 122 0.21 -2.38 0.58
CA ILE A 122 -0.62 -1.22 0.19
C ILE A 122 -2.03 -1.64 -0.18
N ASN A 123 -2.20 -2.77 -0.88
CA ASN A 123 -3.54 -3.30 -1.15
C ASN A 123 -4.28 -3.66 0.13
N GLU A 124 -3.62 -4.33 1.09
CA GLU A 124 -4.21 -4.67 2.38
C GLU A 124 -4.56 -3.44 3.20
N SER A 125 -3.63 -2.48 3.30
CA SER A 125 -3.84 -1.24 4.05
C SER A 125 -5.04 -0.43 3.52
N MET A 126 -5.12 -0.23 2.21
CA MET A 126 -6.23 0.50 1.58
C MET A 126 -7.55 -0.25 1.76
N ARG A 127 -7.54 -1.55 1.60
CA ARG A 127 -8.71 -2.41 1.79
C ARG A 127 -9.26 -2.33 3.21
N GLU A 128 -8.41 -2.41 4.23
CA GLU A 128 -8.85 -2.36 5.63
C GLU A 128 -9.34 -0.97 6.04
N ILE A 129 -8.78 0.10 5.46
CA ILE A 129 -9.27 1.46 5.67
C ILE A 129 -10.69 1.59 5.10
N ASP A 130 -10.88 1.28 3.82
CA ASP A 130 -12.18 1.40 3.17
C ASP A 130 -13.24 0.52 3.82
N LYS A 131 -12.86 -0.68 4.26
CA LYS A 131 -13.74 -1.58 4.99
C LYS A 131 -14.17 -1.00 6.33
N THR A 132 -13.22 -0.46 7.08
CA THR A 132 -13.48 0.17 8.39
C THR A 132 -14.36 1.41 8.22
N ASP A 133 -14.05 2.27 7.27
CA ASP A 133 -14.80 3.49 7.00
C ASP A 133 -16.23 3.19 6.50
N ALA A 134 -16.37 2.19 5.63
CA ALA A 134 -17.68 1.76 5.17
C ALA A 134 -18.53 1.19 6.32
N GLN A 135 -17.93 0.36 7.18
CA GLN A 135 -18.63 -0.22 8.33
C GLN A 135 -19.07 0.86 9.34
N ASN A 136 -18.19 1.80 9.65
CA ASN A 136 -18.53 2.92 10.53
C ASN A 136 -19.65 3.79 9.96
N ALA A 137 -19.59 4.10 8.66
CA ALA A 137 -20.64 4.85 7.99
C ALA A 137 -21.99 4.10 7.99
N ILE A 138 -21.98 2.78 7.74
CA ILE A 138 -23.19 1.94 7.78
C ILE A 138 -23.82 1.98 9.16
N ASN A 139 -23.05 1.81 10.22
CA ASN A 139 -23.54 1.84 11.60
C ASN A 139 -24.18 3.20 11.93
N PHE A 140 -23.49 4.31 11.64
CA PHE A 140 -24.01 5.65 11.85
C PHE A 140 -25.30 5.93 11.08
N LEU A 141 -25.34 5.54 9.80
CA LEU A 141 -26.51 5.77 8.94
C LEU A 141 -27.74 4.94 9.39
N ASN A 142 -27.55 3.72 9.88
CA ASN A 142 -28.62 2.90 10.43
C ASN A 142 -29.20 3.53 11.70
N GLU A 143 -28.37 4.03 12.61
CA GLU A 143 -28.81 4.74 13.81
C GLU A 143 -29.59 6.04 13.44
N THR A 144 -29.07 6.81 12.50
CA THR A 144 -29.71 8.04 12.01
C THR A 144 -31.04 7.76 11.32
N SER A 145 -31.12 6.70 10.49
CA SER A 145 -32.35 6.29 9.82
C SER A 145 -33.45 5.89 10.81
N SER A 146 -33.05 5.24 11.91
CA SER A 146 -33.99 4.81 12.96
C SER A 146 -34.54 5.99 13.78
N SER A 147 -33.78 7.07 13.89
CA SER A 147 -34.14 8.25 14.69
C SER A 147 -34.89 9.33 13.91
N THR A 148 -34.86 9.32 12.56
CA THR A 148 -35.53 10.33 11.75
C THR A 148 -36.95 9.92 11.35
N SER A 149 -37.90 10.88 11.45
CA SER A 149 -39.29 10.72 10.95
C SER A 149 -39.49 11.25 9.54
N ILE A 150 -38.50 11.94 8.97
CA ILE A 150 -38.59 12.60 7.67
C ILE A 150 -38.29 11.60 6.54
N GLN A 151 -39.32 11.31 5.73
CA GLN A 151 -39.23 10.30 4.65
C GLN A 151 -38.13 10.62 3.63
N SER A 152 -37.99 11.85 3.18
CA SER A 152 -36.97 12.23 2.20
C SER A 152 -35.55 12.03 2.71
N ILE A 153 -35.31 12.21 4.00
CA ILE A 153 -34.01 11.94 4.63
C ILE A 153 -33.73 10.43 4.64
N ARG A 154 -34.74 9.60 4.99
CA ARG A 154 -34.58 8.13 4.94
C ARG A 154 -34.22 7.63 3.54
N GLU A 155 -34.81 8.19 2.49
CA GLU A 155 -34.47 7.83 1.10
C GLU A 155 -33.02 8.18 0.73
N VAL A 156 -32.52 9.34 1.18
CA VAL A 156 -31.12 9.73 0.97
C VAL A 156 -30.18 8.78 1.73
N ILE A 157 -30.50 8.49 3.00
CA ILE A 157 -29.73 7.54 3.82
C ILE A 157 -29.68 6.16 3.14
N GLY A 158 -30.81 5.67 2.60
CA GLY A 158 -30.87 4.40 1.89
C GLY A 158 -29.90 4.31 0.72
N ARG A 159 -29.82 5.37 -0.11
CA ARG A 159 -28.87 5.43 -1.23
C ARG A 159 -27.41 5.45 -0.77
N ILE A 160 -27.11 6.17 0.31
CA ILE A 160 -25.74 6.21 0.87
C ILE A 160 -25.39 4.83 1.45
N LEU A 161 -26.31 4.18 2.16
CA LEU A 161 -26.13 2.82 2.68
C LEU A 161 -25.81 1.84 1.56
N GLU A 162 -26.55 1.87 0.46
CA GLU A 162 -26.31 1.01 -0.70
C GLU A 162 -24.87 1.19 -1.22
N THR A 163 -24.42 2.44 -1.39
CA THR A 163 -23.05 2.73 -1.83
C THR A 163 -22.00 2.21 -0.84
N LYS A 164 -22.21 2.41 0.47
CA LYS A 164 -21.27 1.92 1.50
C LYS A 164 -21.24 0.41 1.61
N MET A 165 -22.37 -0.26 1.43
CA MET A 165 -22.44 -1.72 1.37
C MET A 165 -21.70 -2.27 0.15
N GLN A 166 -21.79 -1.62 -1.02
CA GLN A 166 -21.01 -1.97 -2.21
C GLN A 166 -19.51 -1.85 -1.94
N THR A 167 -19.07 -0.74 -1.33
CA THR A 167 -17.65 -0.55 -0.94
C THR A 167 -17.18 -1.67 -0.01
N LEU A 168 -17.97 -1.97 1.03
CA LEU A 168 -17.65 -3.03 1.99
C LEU A 168 -17.56 -4.40 1.32
N MET A 169 -18.45 -4.70 0.38
CA MET A 169 -18.44 -5.95 -0.38
C MET A 169 -17.21 -6.07 -1.25
N LEU A 170 -16.85 -5.01 -1.99
CA LEU A 170 -15.64 -4.98 -2.84
C LEU A 170 -14.37 -5.13 -2.00
N ALA A 171 -14.28 -4.41 -0.88
CA ALA A 171 -13.17 -4.53 0.06
C ALA A 171 -13.06 -5.93 0.70
N SER A 172 -14.17 -6.64 0.84
CA SER A 172 -14.19 -8.00 1.43
C SER A 172 -13.84 -9.10 0.43
N THR A 173 -13.99 -8.86 -0.88
CA THR A 173 -13.88 -9.91 -1.92
C THR A 173 -12.59 -9.80 -2.75
N ASN A 174 -12.04 -8.61 -2.93
CA ASN A 174 -10.91 -8.37 -3.82
C ASN A 174 -9.56 -8.45 -3.10
N LYS A 175 -8.72 -9.42 -3.45
CA LYS A 175 -7.34 -9.50 -2.95
C LYS A 175 -6.43 -8.42 -3.53
N ALA A 176 -6.54 -8.13 -4.83
CA ALA A 176 -5.87 -7.01 -5.49
C ALA A 176 -6.81 -5.80 -5.47
N TYR A 177 -6.77 -5.03 -4.37
CA TYR A 177 -7.79 -4.02 -4.08
C TYR A 177 -7.59 -2.75 -4.91
N VAL A 178 -6.41 -2.13 -4.85
CA VAL A 178 -6.06 -0.92 -5.59
C VAL A 178 -5.19 -1.24 -6.81
N PHE A 179 -4.13 -2.02 -6.59
CA PHE A 179 -3.18 -2.37 -7.64
C PHE A 179 -3.26 -3.85 -7.98
N LYS A 180 -3.63 -4.15 -9.23
CA LYS A 180 -3.51 -5.48 -9.81
C LYS A 180 -2.20 -5.57 -10.57
N VAL A 181 -1.35 -6.49 -10.18
CA VAL A 181 -0.08 -6.72 -10.87
C VAL A 181 -0.36 -7.25 -12.27
N LEU A 182 0.12 -6.54 -13.29
CA LEU A 182 0.07 -6.95 -14.69
C LEU A 182 1.37 -7.65 -15.09
N ASP A 183 2.49 -7.10 -14.64
CA ASP A 183 3.82 -7.65 -14.88
C ASP A 183 4.53 -7.80 -13.52
N SER A 184 4.91 -9.04 -13.20
CA SER A 184 5.54 -9.34 -11.92
C SER A 184 7.02 -8.99 -11.96
N PRO A 185 7.61 -8.55 -10.83
CA PRO A 185 9.03 -8.27 -10.77
C PRO A 185 9.84 -9.52 -11.14
N ILE A 186 10.74 -9.37 -12.09
CA ILE A 186 11.65 -10.42 -12.56
C ILE A 186 13.03 -10.16 -11.99
N VAL A 187 13.66 -11.21 -11.50
CA VAL A 187 15.09 -11.17 -11.16
C VAL A 187 15.86 -11.29 -12.48
N PRO A 188 16.74 -10.34 -12.85
CA PRO A 188 17.50 -10.37 -14.09
C PRO A 188 18.55 -11.48 -14.10
#